data_e426ea44113fa266783105467a8661a1
#
_entry.id   e426ea44113fa266783105467a8661a1
#
_cell.length_a   1.000
_cell.length_b   1.000
_cell.length_c   1.000
_cell.angle_alpha   90.00
_cell.angle_beta   90.00
_cell.angle_gamma   90.00
#
_symmetry.space_group_name_H-M   'P 1'
#
loop_
_entity.id
_entity.type
_entity.pdbx_description
1 polymer ?
#
loop_
_entity_poly.entity_id
_entity_poly.type
_entity_poly.pdbx_seq_one_letter_code
_entity_poly.pdbx_strand_id
1 'polypeptide(L)'
;VLNLSCLIDSRKSKSLLNSLAATPGALLGSSRKKVVEQDLDQVLQQMLAMGSDALIGIGGNGTMAALSMMVEYAAANGHDIRVIGAPKTVDNDLPGVYAAPGYGSAARFVSMAVRDFDRDFQAMSTFDDVTIFETMGRNTGWIAAASVLLKEGDSAPNIILVPERAVDETALLEEIRSQHAERGSVFIVVNEMLNSSDGGLIGETFQNGPTDSLGRKMYSLSFGTGNYLAHKIWSELGLQSRCLRPGNLARAMSFCVSEPDRILARRTGRAAVKALTNTLGSGQ
;
A
#
# COMPACT_ATOMS: atom_id res chain seq x y z
N VAL A 1 -15.66 -14.17 1.66
CA VAL A 1 -16.43 -14.98 2.61
C VAL A 1 -16.16 -14.45 4.00
N LEU A 2 -17.17 -13.83 4.62
CA LEU A 2 -17.15 -13.51 6.03
C LEU A 2 -17.17 -14.82 6.81
N ASN A 3 -16.04 -15.22 7.37
CA ASN A 3 -16.03 -16.32 8.31
C ASN A 3 -16.50 -15.79 9.67
N LEU A 4 -17.80 -15.92 9.95
CA LEU A 4 -18.43 -15.50 11.20
C LEU A 4 -18.08 -16.39 12.41
N SER A 5 -17.13 -17.31 12.27
CA SER A 5 -16.66 -18.14 13.38
C SER A 5 -15.93 -17.36 14.49
N CYS A 6 -15.71 -16.06 14.31
CA CYS A 6 -15.03 -15.20 15.27
C CYS A 6 -15.93 -14.02 15.70
N LEU A 7 -16.97 -14.31 16.48
CA LEU A 7 -17.70 -13.27 17.22
C LEU A 7 -16.83 -12.84 18.42
N ILE A 8 -16.31 -11.63 18.36
CA ILE A 8 -15.56 -11.03 19.46
C ILE A 8 -16.52 -10.16 20.28
N ASP A 9 -16.84 -10.61 21.50
CA ASP A 9 -17.49 -9.73 22.47
C ASP A 9 -16.48 -8.67 22.92
N SER A 10 -16.59 -7.48 22.32
CA SER A 10 -15.67 -6.37 22.55
C SER A 10 -15.63 -5.91 24.03
N ARG A 11 -16.69 -6.18 24.79
CA ARG A 11 -16.75 -5.83 26.22
C ARG A 11 -15.88 -6.78 27.05
N LYS A 12 -15.92 -8.07 26.76
CA LYS A 12 -15.11 -9.11 27.42
C LYS A 12 -13.66 -9.11 26.93
N SER A 13 -13.42 -8.67 25.69
CA SER A 13 -12.12 -8.71 25.02
C SER A 13 -11.35 -7.38 25.07
N LYS A 14 -11.76 -6.41 25.88
CA LYS A 14 -11.18 -5.05 25.92
C LYS A 14 -9.66 -5.06 26.18
N SER A 15 -9.19 -5.91 27.09
CA SER A 15 -7.76 -6.04 27.40
C SER A 15 -6.97 -6.54 26.20
N LEU A 16 -7.46 -7.61 25.53
CA LEU A 16 -6.86 -8.15 24.32
C LEU A 16 -6.83 -7.11 23.19
N LEU A 17 -7.95 -6.44 22.92
CA LEU A 17 -8.02 -5.41 21.89
C LEU A 17 -7.05 -4.25 22.15
N ASN A 18 -6.89 -3.84 23.41
CA ASN A 18 -5.91 -2.82 23.78
C ASN A 18 -4.46 -3.28 23.58
N SER A 19 -4.14 -4.54 23.89
CA SER A 19 -2.78 -5.09 23.68
C SER A 19 -2.42 -5.16 22.19
N LEU A 20 -3.41 -5.34 21.33
CA LEU A 20 -3.23 -5.43 19.88
C LEU A 20 -3.26 -4.07 19.17
N ALA A 21 -3.62 -2.99 19.87
CA ALA A 21 -3.82 -1.67 19.27
C ALA A 21 -2.57 -1.04 18.64
N ALA A 22 -1.37 -1.51 18.99
CA ALA A 22 -0.10 -1.07 18.41
C ALA A 22 0.52 -2.14 17.48
N THR A 23 -0.14 -3.28 17.27
CA THR A 23 0.34 -4.35 16.40
C THR A 23 -0.06 -4.04 14.96
N PRO A 24 0.90 -3.96 14.02
CA PRO A 24 0.56 -3.79 12.61
C PRO A 24 -0.10 -5.04 12.04
N GLY A 25 -1.00 -4.84 11.09
CA GLY A 25 -1.71 -5.92 10.41
C GLY A 25 -3.23 -5.82 10.55
N ALA A 26 -3.93 -6.78 9.95
CA ALA A 26 -5.38 -6.85 9.95
C ALA A 26 -5.86 -7.90 10.98
N LEU A 27 -6.21 -7.47 12.19
CA LEU A 27 -6.67 -8.35 13.28
C LEU A 27 -7.85 -9.25 12.85
N LEU A 28 -8.76 -8.72 12.04
CA LEU A 28 -9.94 -9.44 11.54
C LEU A 28 -9.65 -10.24 10.26
N GLY A 29 -8.40 -10.33 9.85
CA GLY A 29 -8.01 -10.93 8.58
C GLY A 29 -8.16 -9.95 7.41
N SER A 30 -7.81 -10.42 6.22
CA SER A 30 -7.85 -9.64 4.98
C SER A 30 -8.17 -10.57 3.81
N SER A 31 -8.90 -10.08 2.83
CA SER A 31 -9.17 -10.81 1.60
C SER A 31 -8.82 -9.95 0.38
N ARG A 32 -8.36 -10.62 -0.68
CA ARG A 32 -8.16 -10.02 -2.02
C ARG A 32 -9.14 -10.63 -3.04
N LYS A 33 -10.15 -11.36 -2.57
CA LYS A 33 -11.17 -11.93 -3.44
C LYS A 33 -11.96 -10.80 -4.09
N LYS A 34 -12.17 -10.88 -5.39
CA LYS A 34 -13.14 -10.02 -6.09
C LYS A 34 -14.53 -10.39 -5.60
N VAL A 35 -15.26 -9.40 -5.10
CA VAL A 35 -16.64 -9.59 -4.66
C VAL A 35 -17.51 -9.76 -5.90
N VAL A 36 -18.34 -10.80 -5.92
CA VAL A 36 -19.36 -11.08 -6.93
C VAL A 36 -20.73 -11.07 -6.28
N GLU A 37 -21.81 -11.03 -7.05
CA GLU A 37 -23.19 -10.94 -6.55
C GLU A 37 -23.53 -12.03 -5.54
N GLN A 38 -23.09 -13.26 -5.77
CA GLN A 38 -23.30 -14.37 -4.84
C GLN A 38 -22.64 -14.11 -3.46
N ASP A 39 -21.51 -13.40 -3.41
CA ASP A 39 -20.86 -13.02 -2.16
C ASP A 39 -21.69 -11.95 -1.42
N LEU A 40 -22.29 -11.02 -2.18
CA LEU A 40 -23.16 -9.97 -1.62
C LEU A 40 -24.40 -10.58 -0.98
N ASP A 41 -25.03 -11.55 -1.67
CA ASP A 41 -26.16 -12.29 -1.12
C ASP A 41 -25.81 -13.00 0.18
N GLN A 42 -24.69 -13.76 0.20
CA GLN A 42 -24.24 -14.44 1.41
C GLN A 42 -24.01 -13.47 2.57
N VAL A 43 -23.41 -12.31 2.32
CA VAL A 43 -23.19 -11.29 3.34
C VAL A 43 -24.52 -10.75 3.86
N LEU A 44 -25.45 -10.43 2.96
CA LEU A 44 -26.76 -9.91 3.32
C LEU A 44 -27.55 -10.91 4.18
N GLN A 45 -27.63 -12.17 3.75
CA GLN A 45 -28.33 -13.23 4.49
C GLN A 45 -27.73 -13.44 5.88
N GLN A 46 -26.40 -13.38 5.99
CA GLN A 46 -25.73 -13.49 7.29
C GLN A 46 -26.04 -12.30 8.20
N MET A 47 -26.05 -11.07 7.66
CA MET A 47 -26.43 -9.87 8.42
C MET A 47 -27.87 -9.99 8.94
N LEU A 48 -28.80 -10.39 8.08
CA LEU A 48 -30.21 -10.57 8.44
C LEU A 48 -30.38 -11.66 9.51
N ALA A 49 -29.70 -12.80 9.37
CA ALA A 49 -29.74 -13.89 10.34
C ALA A 49 -29.20 -13.47 11.73
N MET A 50 -28.28 -12.51 11.78
CA MET A 50 -27.77 -11.93 13.03
C MET A 50 -28.62 -10.77 13.57
N GLY A 51 -29.66 -10.37 12.87
CA GLY A 51 -30.41 -9.15 13.20
C GLY A 51 -29.58 -7.87 13.07
N SER A 52 -28.58 -7.86 12.20
CA SER A 52 -27.70 -6.71 11.95
C SER A 52 -28.18 -5.94 10.72
N ASP A 53 -28.39 -4.66 10.87
CA ASP A 53 -28.73 -3.71 9.81
C ASP A 53 -27.57 -2.76 9.45
N ALA A 54 -26.37 -3.06 9.97
CA ALA A 54 -25.24 -2.16 9.86
C ALA A 54 -23.93 -2.91 9.55
N LEU A 55 -23.13 -2.35 8.64
CA LEU A 55 -21.84 -2.88 8.21
C LEU A 55 -20.76 -1.78 8.21
N ILE A 56 -19.63 -2.03 8.84
CA ILE A 56 -18.42 -1.20 8.68
C ILE A 56 -17.37 -2.00 7.94
N GLY A 57 -16.97 -1.53 6.77
CA GLY A 57 -15.86 -2.10 6.01
C GLY A 57 -14.60 -1.28 6.19
N ILE A 58 -13.48 -1.96 6.50
CA ILE A 58 -12.17 -1.32 6.69
C ILE A 58 -11.26 -1.70 5.52
N GLY A 59 -10.81 -0.73 4.74
CA GLY A 59 -9.92 -1.03 3.62
C GLY A 59 -9.65 0.11 2.67
N GLY A 60 -9.00 -0.23 1.54
CA GLY A 60 -8.67 0.68 0.45
C GLY A 60 -9.75 0.69 -0.64
N ASN A 61 -9.37 1.14 -1.85
CA ASN A 61 -10.26 1.32 -3.00
C ASN A 61 -11.14 0.09 -3.30
N GLY A 62 -10.57 -1.11 -3.28
CA GLY A 62 -11.34 -2.34 -3.52
C GLY A 62 -12.40 -2.61 -2.46
N THR A 63 -12.15 -2.25 -1.21
CA THR A 63 -13.14 -2.36 -0.13
C THR A 63 -14.25 -1.32 -0.30
N MET A 64 -13.90 -0.08 -0.63
CA MET A 64 -14.89 0.99 -0.85
C MET A 64 -15.84 0.61 -2.00
N ALA A 65 -15.28 0.08 -3.11
CA ALA A 65 -16.09 -0.41 -4.23
C ALA A 65 -17.02 -1.57 -3.82
N ALA A 66 -16.53 -2.54 -3.04
CA ALA A 66 -17.36 -3.65 -2.56
C ALA A 66 -18.49 -3.19 -1.62
N LEU A 67 -18.23 -2.16 -0.80
CA LEU A 67 -19.26 -1.58 0.08
C LEU A 67 -20.34 -0.84 -0.72
N SER A 68 -19.97 -0.12 -1.79
CA SER A 68 -20.93 0.51 -2.71
C SER A 68 -21.84 -0.55 -3.36
N MET A 69 -21.22 -1.61 -3.90
CA MET A 69 -22.00 -2.74 -4.46
C MET A 69 -22.94 -3.37 -3.42
N MET A 70 -22.54 -3.45 -2.15
CA MET A 70 -23.36 -4.01 -1.09
C MET A 70 -24.60 -3.15 -0.80
N VAL A 71 -24.45 -1.82 -0.79
CA VAL A 71 -25.58 -0.89 -0.62
C VAL A 71 -26.57 -1.05 -1.77
N GLU A 72 -26.10 -1.02 -3.00
CA GLU A 72 -26.90 -1.16 -4.21
C GLU A 72 -27.66 -2.51 -4.23
N TYR A 73 -26.95 -3.59 -3.90
CA TYR A 73 -27.51 -4.94 -3.86
C TYR A 73 -28.60 -5.08 -2.79
N ALA A 74 -28.36 -4.59 -1.58
CA ALA A 74 -29.32 -4.64 -0.49
C ALA A 74 -30.59 -3.86 -0.84
N ALA A 75 -30.44 -2.64 -1.36
CA ALA A 75 -31.57 -1.80 -1.80
C ALA A 75 -32.40 -2.47 -2.90
N ALA A 76 -31.74 -3.07 -3.90
CA ALA A 76 -32.40 -3.81 -4.99
C ALA A 76 -33.20 -5.02 -4.48
N ASN A 77 -32.82 -5.60 -3.34
CA ASN A 77 -33.50 -6.73 -2.70
C ASN A 77 -34.45 -6.29 -1.56
N GLY A 78 -34.77 -4.99 -1.46
CA GLY A 78 -35.74 -4.47 -0.51
C GLY A 78 -35.25 -4.36 0.94
N HIS A 79 -33.94 -4.36 1.14
CA HIS A 79 -33.33 -4.24 2.46
C HIS A 79 -32.63 -2.88 2.63
N ASP A 80 -32.97 -2.18 3.71
CA ASP A 80 -32.30 -0.94 4.12
C ASP A 80 -31.20 -1.28 5.13
N ILE A 81 -29.94 -1.30 4.66
CA ILE A 81 -28.76 -1.52 5.48
C ILE A 81 -27.87 -0.27 5.50
N ARG A 82 -27.28 0.00 6.64
CA ARG A 82 -26.33 1.10 6.82
C ARG A 82 -24.92 0.61 6.61
N VAL A 83 -24.23 1.19 5.63
CA VAL A 83 -22.85 0.79 5.29
C VAL A 83 -21.93 1.98 5.41
N ILE A 84 -20.86 1.83 6.18
CA ILE A 84 -19.82 2.86 6.37
C ILE A 84 -18.48 2.29 5.96
N GLY A 85 -17.77 3.01 5.09
CA GLY A 85 -16.37 2.74 4.74
C GLY A 85 -15.41 3.45 5.69
N ALA A 86 -14.54 2.69 6.34
CA ALA A 86 -13.41 3.23 7.11
C ALA A 86 -12.13 3.11 6.27
N PRO A 87 -11.53 4.22 5.79
CA PRO A 87 -10.37 4.17 4.93
C PRO A 87 -9.16 3.55 5.64
N LYS A 88 -8.44 2.67 4.95
CA LYS A 88 -7.16 2.08 5.37
C LYS A 88 -6.40 1.62 4.13
N THR A 89 -5.24 2.21 3.87
CA THR A 89 -4.28 1.77 2.86
C THR A 89 -2.91 2.39 3.16
N VAL A 90 -1.83 1.66 2.87
CA VAL A 90 -0.48 2.20 2.92
C VAL A 90 -0.17 3.06 1.71
N ASP A 91 -0.85 2.82 0.59
CA ASP A 91 -0.62 3.51 -0.69
C ASP A 91 -1.07 4.97 -0.67
N ASN A 92 -1.93 5.35 0.29
CA ASN A 92 -2.53 6.68 0.43
C ASN A 92 -3.22 7.17 -0.86
N ASP A 93 -3.89 6.23 -1.57
CA ASP A 93 -4.44 6.40 -2.92
C ASP A 93 -5.96 6.58 -2.96
N LEU A 94 -6.60 6.84 -1.80
CA LEU A 94 -8.05 7.03 -1.71
C LEU A 94 -8.44 8.47 -2.06
N PRO A 95 -9.29 8.71 -3.07
CA PRO A 95 -9.76 10.03 -3.41
C PRO A 95 -10.43 10.74 -2.23
N GLY A 96 -10.09 12.01 -2.01
CA GLY A 96 -10.65 12.82 -0.93
C GLY A 96 -10.09 12.51 0.48
N VAL A 97 -9.18 11.55 0.61
CA VAL A 97 -8.51 11.23 1.88
C VAL A 97 -7.10 11.81 1.88
N TYR A 98 -6.84 12.77 2.77
CA TYR A 98 -5.52 13.39 2.88
C TYR A 98 -4.45 12.42 3.40
N ALA A 99 -4.79 11.66 4.45
CA ALA A 99 -3.92 10.62 5.00
C ALA A 99 -4.77 9.42 5.42
N ALA A 100 -4.45 8.25 4.86
CA ALA A 100 -5.08 6.99 5.23
C ALA A 100 -4.30 6.27 6.34
N PRO A 101 -4.96 5.66 7.33
CA PRO A 101 -4.30 4.79 8.29
C PRO A 101 -3.48 3.69 7.61
N GLY A 102 -2.25 3.53 8.05
CA GLY A 102 -1.24 2.64 7.47
C GLY A 102 -0.13 3.37 6.71
N TYR A 103 -0.43 4.48 6.03
CA TYR A 103 0.55 5.24 5.27
C TYR A 103 1.68 5.79 6.14
N GLY A 104 1.36 6.46 7.27
CA GLY A 104 2.37 7.10 8.10
C GLY A 104 3.40 6.13 8.67
N SER A 105 2.99 4.90 9.01
CA SER A 105 3.90 3.85 9.48
C SER A 105 4.75 3.28 8.34
N ALA A 106 4.17 3.09 7.15
CA ALA A 106 4.91 2.64 5.97
C ALA A 106 5.93 3.68 5.50
N ALA A 107 5.55 4.97 5.48
CA ALA A 107 6.45 6.08 5.18
C ALA A 107 7.63 6.14 6.17
N ARG A 108 7.38 5.96 7.46
CA ARG A 108 8.42 5.87 8.49
C ARG A 108 9.36 4.68 8.23
N PHE A 109 8.82 3.52 7.88
CA PHE A 109 9.65 2.36 7.54
C PHE A 109 10.58 2.68 6.37
N VAL A 110 10.06 3.21 5.26
CA VAL A 110 10.85 3.49 4.06
C VAL A 110 11.92 4.54 4.32
N SER A 111 11.57 5.64 5.00
CA SER A 111 12.56 6.68 5.32
C SER A 111 13.70 6.17 6.20
N MET A 112 13.40 5.34 7.21
CA MET A 112 14.42 4.73 8.07
C MET A 112 15.25 3.69 7.30
N ALA A 113 14.59 2.83 6.52
CA ALA A 113 15.27 1.78 5.75
C ALA A 113 16.23 2.37 4.71
N VAL A 114 15.82 3.41 3.98
CA VAL A 114 16.68 4.07 2.99
C VAL A 114 17.87 4.73 3.68
N ARG A 115 17.65 5.49 4.75
CA ARG A 115 18.73 6.13 5.51
C ARG A 115 19.76 5.11 6.05
N ASP A 116 19.25 4.03 6.68
CA ASP A 116 20.13 3.06 7.32
C ASP A 116 20.85 2.21 6.30
N PHE A 117 20.19 1.86 5.20
CA PHE A 117 20.82 1.10 4.11
C PHE A 117 21.81 1.93 3.29
N ASP A 118 21.63 3.25 3.18
CA ASP A 118 22.60 4.12 2.53
C ASP A 118 23.99 3.98 3.15
N ARG A 119 24.08 3.85 4.47
CA ARG A 119 25.35 3.64 5.17
C ARG A 119 26.03 2.33 4.78
N ASP A 120 25.25 1.27 4.65
CA ASP A 120 25.75 -0.02 4.18
C ASP A 120 26.18 0.05 2.71
N PHE A 121 25.37 0.69 1.87
CA PHE A 121 25.66 0.89 0.47
C PHE A 121 26.96 1.70 0.25
N GLN A 122 27.18 2.77 1.02
CA GLN A 122 28.43 3.53 0.96
C GLN A 122 29.65 2.68 1.32
N ALA A 123 29.51 1.77 2.28
CA ALA A 123 30.58 0.83 2.63
C ALA A 123 30.87 -0.19 1.52
N MET A 124 29.87 -0.46 0.66
CA MET A 124 29.93 -1.43 -0.45
C MET A 124 30.26 -0.78 -1.80
N SER A 125 30.52 0.52 -1.85
CA SER A 125 30.70 1.32 -3.08
C SER A 125 31.85 0.89 -3.99
N THR A 126 32.72 -0.03 -3.54
CA THR A 126 33.81 -0.61 -4.37
C THR A 126 33.32 -1.73 -5.29
N PHE A 127 32.10 -2.24 -5.12
CA PHE A 127 31.55 -3.33 -5.94
C PHE A 127 30.05 -3.29 -6.19
N ASP A 128 29.30 -2.38 -5.58
CA ASP A 128 27.91 -2.12 -5.92
C ASP A 128 27.80 -0.68 -6.47
N ASP A 129 27.64 -0.55 -7.79
CA ASP A 129 27.56 0.77 -8.45
C ASP A 129 26.20 1.41 -8.27
N VAL A 130 25.11 0.60 -8.34
CA VAL A 130 23.74 1.09 -8.27
C VAL A 130 22.90 0.25 -7.32
N THR A 131 22.25 0.88 -6.38
CA THR A 131 21.23 0.25 -5.55
C THR A 131 19.85 0.79 -5.89
N ILE A 132 18.90 -0.11 -6.09
CA ILE A 132 17.50 0.20 -6.31
C ILE A 132 16.69 -0.29 -5.12
N PHE A 133 15.92 0.60 -4.50
CA PHE A 133 14.99 0.28 -3.42
C PHE A 133 13.55 0.38 -3.93
N GLU A 134 12.89 -0.76 -4.13
CA GLU A 134 11.51 -0.80 -4.62
C GLU A 134 10.51 -0.68 -3.47
N THR A 135 9.60 0.29 -3.58
CA THR A 135 8.54 0.54 -2.60
C THR A 135 7.19 0.05 -3.10
N MET A 136 6.29 -0.24 -2.17
CA MET A 136 4.86 -0.33 -2.46
C MET A 136 4.32 1.04 -2.88
N GLY A 137 3.06 1.10 -3.33
CA GLY A 137 2.38 2.37 -3.63
C GLY A 137 1.48 2.29 -4.86
N ARG A 138 1.60 1.26 -5.67
CA ARG A 138 0.83 1.08 -6.91
C ARG A 138 0.83 2.33 -7.79
N ASN A 139 -0.32 3.02 -7.89
CA ASN A 139 -0.52 4.19 -8.76
C ASN A 139 -0.15 5.51 -8.08
N THR A 140 0.39 5.50 -6.86
CA THR A 140 0.78 6.69 -6.12
C THR A 140 2.20 6.57 -5.58
N GLY A 141 2.96 7.65 -5.68
CA GLY A 141 4.36 7.73 -5.28
C GLY A 141 4.59 8.17 -3.83
N TRP A 142 3.54 8.27 -3.00
CA TRP A 142 3.66 8.78 -1.63
C TRP A 142 4.69 8.04 -0.77
N ILE A 143 4.74 6.70 -0.87
CA ILE A 143 5.71 5.89 -0.10
C ILE A 143 7.12 6.09 -0.66
N ALA A 144 7.30 6.10 -1.98
CA ALA A 144 8.60 6.37 -2.59
C ALA A 144 9.11 7.77 -2.21
N ALA A 145 8.25 8.78 -2.28
CA ALA A 145 8.57 10.14 -1.89
C ALA A 145 8.95 10.27 -0.40
N ALA A 146 8.38 9.44 0.48
CA ALA A 146 8.71 9.44 1.90
C ALA A 146 10.19 9.06 2.18
N SER A 147 10.89 8.45 1.24
CA SER A 147 12.32 8.11 1.37
C SER A 147 13.22 9.31 1.68
N VAL A 148 12.82 10.53 1.31
CA VAL A 148 13.61 11.75 1.59
C VAL A 148 13.40 12.34 2.99
N LEU A 149 12.44 11.84 3.77
CA LEU A 149 12.11 12.46 5.06
C LEU A 149 13.27 12.46 6.07
N LEU A 150 14.20 11.54 5.93
CA LEU A 150 15.41 11.46 6.75
C LEU A 150 16.70 11.66 5.92
N LYS A 151 16.58 12.26 4.73
CA LYS A 151 17.74 12.61 3.89
C LYS A 151 18.52 13.75 4.52
N GLU A 152 19.84 13.58 4.62
CA GLU A 152 20.79 14.57 5.13
C GLU A 152 21.83 14.86 4.04
N GLY A 153 21.91 16.09 3.58
CA GLY A 153 22.87 16.52 2.56
C GLY A 153 22.80 15.66 1.29
N ASP A 154 23.92 15.10 0.89
CA ASP A 154 24.07 14.26 -0.31
C ASP A 154 23.77 12.76 -0.07
N SER A 155 23.22 12.37 1.10
CA SER A 155 22.83 10.99 1.37
C SER A 155 21.74 10.48 0.40
N ALA A 156 21.48 9.16 0.44
CA ALA A 156 20.41 8.56 -0.37
C ALA A 156 19.01 9.12 -0.02
N PRO A 157 18.06 9.05 -0.93
CA PRO A 157 18.21 8.62 -2.32
C PRO A 157 18.75 9.73 -3.24
N ASN A 158 19.42 9.33 -4.34
CA ASN A 158 19.87 10.26 -5.40
C ASN A 158 18.76 10.51 -6.42
N ILE A 159 18.04 9.43 -6.80
CA ILE A 159 16.93 9.47 -7.77
C ILE A 159 15.69 8.85 -7.12
N ILE A 160 14.51 9.45 -7.35
CA ILE A 160 13.22 8.89 -6.95
C ILE A 160 12.30 8.85 -8.17
N LEU A 161 11.79 7.66 -8.47
CA LEU A 161 10.84 7.44 -9.55
C LEU A 161 9.44 7.15 -8.98
N VAL A 162 8.47 7.93 -9.42
CA VAL A 162 7.07 7.88 -8.95
C VAL A 162 6.12 7.68 -10.14
N PRO A 163 4.98 6.99 -9.95
CA PRO A 163 4.08 6.66 -11.05
C PRO A 163 3.38 7.88 -11.67
N GLU A 164 3.32 9.00 -10.95
CA GLU A 164 2.72 10.25 -11.44
C GLU A 164 3.52 10.92 -12.55
N ARG A 165 4.77 10.52 -12.72
CA ARG A 165 5.64 11.02 -13.80
C ARG A 165 6.10 9.86 -14.66
N ALA A 166 5.71 9.89 -15.94
CA ALA A 166 6.20 8.93 -16.91
C ALA A 166 7.74 9.00 -17.02
N VAL A 167 8.37 7.84 -17.06
CA VAL A 167 9.82 7.70 -17.09
C VAL A 167 10.27 7.46 -18.53
N ASP A 168 11.13 8.33 -19.02
CA ASP A 168 11.95 8.10 -20.21
C ASP A 168 13.16 7.25 -19.78
N GLU A 169 13.20 6.01 -20.21
CA GLU A 169 14.23 5.07 -19.80
C GLU A 169 15.61 5.45 -20.35
N THR A 170 15.69 6.09 -21.52
CA THR A 170 16.94 6.56 -22.11
C THR A 170 17.50 7.72 -21.28
N ALA A 171 16.69 8.71 -21.01
CA ALA A 171 17.09 9.83 -20.17
C ALA A 171 17.45 9.38 -18.74
N LEU A 172 16.76 8.40 -18.18
CA LEU A 172 17.09 7.82 -16.88
C LEU A 172 18.49 7.16 -16.89
N LEU A 173 18.80 6.39 -17.92
CA LEU A 173 20.12 5.75 -18.02
C LEU A 173 21.26 6.78 -18.15
N GLU A 174 21.03 7.86 -18.89
CA GLU A 174 22.00 8.97 -19.01
C GLU A 174 22.21 9.67 -17.66
N GLU A 175 21.14 9.94 -16.93
CA GLU A 175 21.18 10.52 -15.58
C GLU A 175 21.96 9.61 -14.61
N ILE A 176 21.68 8.31 -14.62
CA ILE A 176 22.41 7.32 -13.78
C ILE A 176 23.89 7.32 -14.12
N ARG A 177 24.24 7.33 -15.42
CA ARG A 177 25.64 7.38 -15.87
C ARG A 177 26.35 8.63 -15.38
N SER A 178 25.68 9.79 -15.50
CA SER A 178 26.21 11.08 -15.06
C SER A 178 26.44 11.11 -13.55
N GLN A 179 25.43 10.71 -12.77
CA GLN A 179 25.56 10.67 -11.31
C GLN A 179 26.59 9.66 -10.84
N HIS A 180 26.69 8.49 -11.49
CA HIS A 180 27.72 7.51 -11.17
C HIS A 180 29.13 8.06 -11.44
N ALA A 181 29.34 8.73 -12.55
CA ALA A 181 30.64 9.36 -12.88
C ALA A 181 31.04 10.45 -11.87
N GLU A 182 30.09 11.18 -11.33
CA GLU A 182 30.32 12.23 -10.33
C GLU A 182 30.53 11.67 -8.90
N ARG A 183 29.75 10.65 -8.50
CA ARG A 183 29.64 10.20 -7.10
C ARG A 183 30.26 8.83 -6.84
N GLY A 184 30.56 8.06 -7.88
CA GLY A 184 31.04 6.68 -7.79
C GLY A 184 29.95 5.64 -7.53
N SER A 185 28.75 6.06 -7.06
CA SER A 185 27.62 5.16 -6.81
C SER A 185 26.28 5.91 -6.86
N VAL A 186 25.16 5.20 -7.13
CA VAL A 186 23.83 5.80 -7.26
C VAL A 186 22.78 4.99 -6.51
N PHE A 187 22.05 5.64 -5.61
CA PHE A 187 20.93 5.04 -4.89
C PHE A 187 19.60 5.53 -5.45
N ILE A 188 18.79 4.61 -5.98
CA ILE A 188 17.52 4.90 -6.64
C ILE A 188 16.37 4.33 -5.80
N VAL A 189 15.36 5.14 -5.51
CA VAL A 189 14.09 4.66 -4.95
C VAL A 189 13.04 4.63 -6.06
N VAL A 190 12.37 3.50 -6.20
CA VAL A 190 11.34 3.33 -7.24
C VAL A 190 10.03 2.84 -6.63
N ASN A 191 8.92 3.29 -7.19
CA ASN A 191 7.62 2.66 -6.93
C ASN A 191 7.50 1.32 -7.68
N GLU A 192 6.78 0.36 -7.13
CA GLU A 192 6.55 -0.96 -7.73
C GLU A 192 5.85 -0.91 -9.11
N MET A 193 5.21 0.21 -9.44
CA MET A 193 4.55 0.47 -10.72
C MET A 193 4.97 1.84 -11.24
N LEU A 194 5.60 1.87 -12.41
CA LEU A 194 6.01 3.10 -13.07
C LEU A 194 5.46 3.13 -14.49
N ASN A 195 4.99 4.29 -14.93
CA ASN A 195 4.58 4.52 -16.31
C ASN A 195 5.79 4.83 -17.19
N SER A 196 5.85 4.23 -18.37
CA SER A 196 6.82 4.58 -19.41
C SER A 196 6.35 5.80 -20.21
N SER A 197 7.28 6.65 -20.66
CA SER A 197 7.00 7.73 -21.61
C SER A 197 6.49 7.21 -22.95
N ASP A 198 6.84 5.98 -23.32
CA ASP A 198 6.41 5.34 -24.57
C ASP A 198 5.03 4.66 -24.45
N GLY A 199 4.39 4.77 -23.27
CA GLY A 199 3.13 4.15 -22.94
C GLY A 199 3.28 2.80 -22.25
N GLY A 200 2.27 2.39 -21.48
CA GLY A 200 2.30 1.17 -20.69
C GLY A 200 3.14 1.30 -19.41
N LEU A 201 3.47 0.16 -18.81
CA LEU A 201 4.24 0.09 -17.57
C LEU A 201 5.68 -0.36 -17.82
N ILE A 202 6.61 0.24 -17.10
CA ILE A 202 8.02 -0.14 -17.15
C ILE A 202 8.18 -1.61 -16.74
N GLY A 203 8.88 -2.37 -17.59
CA GLY A 203 9.11 -3.80 -17.39
C GLY A 203 7.88 -4.68 -17.63
N GLU A 204 6.82 -4.16 -18.23
CA GLU A 204 5.58 -4.94 -18.49
C GLU A 204 5.85 -6.21 -19.31
N THR A 205 6.73 -6.15 -20.28
CA THR A 205 7.10 -7.30 -21.14
C THR A 205 7.83 -8.41 -20.39
N PHE A 206 8.50 -8.10 -19.30
CA PHE A 206 9.15 -9.07 -18.39
C PHE A 206 8.19 -9.68 -17.37
N GLN A 207 6.94 -9.25 -17.36
CA GLN A 207 6.01 -9.53 -16.27
C GLN A 207 4.89 -10.48 -16.73
N ASN A 208 5.23 -11.72 -17.03
CA ASN A 208 4.26 -12.82 -17.19
C ASN A 208 3.79 -13.35 -15.82
N GLY A 209 3.42 -12.44 -14.93
CA GLY A 209 2.95 -12.81 -13.59
C GLY A 209 1.44 -13.05 -13.54
N PRO A 210 0.96 -13.74 -12.48
CA PRO A 210 -0.46 -13.95 -12.26
C PRO A 210 -1.19 -12.61 -12.06
N THR A 211 -2.45 -12.58 -12.41
CA THR A 211 -3.35 -11.46 -12.08
C THR A 211 -4.01 -11.69 -10.73
N ASP A 212 -4.29 -10.61 -9.98
CA ASP A 212 -5.11 -10.71 -8.79
C ASP A 212 -6.59 -10.93 -9.16
N SER A 213 -7.43 -11.18 -8.17
CA SER A 213 -8.86 -11.41 -8.37
C SER A 213 -9.62 -10.22 -8.99
N LEU A 214 -8.99 -9.05 -9.09
CA LEU A 214 -9.51 -7.85 -9.75
C LEU A 214 -8.98 -7.70 -11.19
N GLY A 215 -8.26 -8.70 -11.71
CA GLY A 215 -7.66 -8.69 -13.04
C GLY A 215 -6.40 -7.82 -13.15
N ARG A 216 -5.85 -7.34 -12.02
CA ARG A 216 -4.64 -6.50 -12.01
C ARG A 216 -3.41 -7.40 -11.94
N LYS A 217 -2.42 -7.11 -12.77
CA LYS A 217 -1.14 -7.84 -12.73
C LYS A 217 -0.49 -7.71 -11.35
N MET A 218 -0.03 -8.83 -10.81
CA MET A 218 0.61 -8.89 -9.50
C MET A 218 2.12 -8.70 -9.64
N TYR A 219 2.53 -7.51 -10.03
CA TYR A 219 3.93 -7.17 -10.29
C TYR A 219 4.86 -7.50 -9.13
N SER A 220 4.41 -7.31 -7.90
CA SER A 220 5.20 -7.60 -6.69
C SER A 220 5.51 -9.08 -6.49
N LEU A 221 4.78 -10.00 -7.13
CA LEU A 221 5.04 -11.44 -7.07
C LEU A 221 5.89 -11.95 -8.23
N SER A 222 6.06 -11.15 -9.27
CA SER A 222 6.88 -11.45 -10.44
C SER A 222 8.26 -10.77 -10.34
N PHE A 223 8.84 -10.42 -11.46
CA PHE A 223 10.18 -9.85 -11.54
C PHE A 223 10.26 -8.45 -10.89
N GLY A 224 9.21 -7.62 -11.01
CA GLY A 224 9.10 -6.28 -10.45
C GLY A 224 9.86 -5.20 -11.22
N THR A 225 9.42 -3.96 -11.06
CA THR A 225 10.00 -2.79 -11.73
C THR A 225 11.47 -2.57 -11.36
N GLY A 226 11.81 -2.73 -10.08
CA GLY A 226 13.19 -2.53 -9.61
C GLY A 226 14.17 -3.57 -10.17
N ASN A 227 13.77 -4.84 -10.27
CA ASN A 227 14.61 -5.87 -10.89
C ASN A 227 14.78 -5.65 -12.40
N TYR A 228 13.70 -5.20 -13.07
CA TYR A 228 13.79 -4.84 -14.48
C TYR A 228 14.81 -3.73 -14.71
N LEU A 229 14.74 -2.66 -13.93
CA LEU A 229 15.69 -1.55 -14.02
C LEU A 229 17.11 -1.97 -13.67
N ALA A 230 17.29 -2.82 -12.65
CA ALA A 230 18.62 -3.36 -12.31
C ALA A 230 19.23 -4.13 -13.49
N HIS A 231 18.43 -5.00 -14.12
CA HIS A 231 18.87 -5.74 -15.31
C HIS A 231 19.19 -4.80 -16.47
N LYS A 232 18.37 -3.79 -16.71
CA LYS A 232 18.58 -2.82 -17.80
C LYS A 232 19.83 -1.98 -17.57
N ILE A 233 20.06 -1.48 -16.36
CA ILE A 233 21.25 -0.73 -15.98
C ILE A 233 22.52 -1.59 -16.22
N TRP A 234 22.50 -2.85 -15.80
CA TRP A 234 23.58 -3.77 -16.06
C TRP A 234 23.83 -3.97 -17.56
N SER A 235 22.77 -4.25 -18.34
CA SER A 235 22.92 -4.56 -19.79
C SER A 235 23.36 -3.36 -20.61
N GLU A 236 22.91 -2.15 -20.28
CA GLU A 236 23.15 -0.94 -21.09
C GLU A 236 24.38 -0.11 -20.59
N LEU A 237 24.65 -0.15 -19.29
CA LEU A 237 25.72 0.67 -18.68
C LEU A 237 26.89 -0.17 -18.17
N GLY A 238 26.72 -1.48 -18.01
CA GLY A 238 27.72 -2.35 -17.39
C GLY A 238 27.90 -2.13 -15.88
N LEU A 239 27.01 -1.34 -15.24
CA LEU A 239 27.07 -1.02 -13.82
C LEU A 239 26.47 -2.14 -12.97
N GLN A 240 27.17 -2.58 -11.93
CA GLN A 240 26.67 -3.57 -10.99
C GLN A 240 25.48 -3.03 -10.21
N SER A 241 24.33 -3.63 -10.43
CA SER A 241 23.05 -3.14 -9.91
C SER A 241 22.39 -4.15 -9.00
N ARG A 242 21.96 -3.70 -7.82
CA ARG A 242 21.25 -4.50 -6.83
C ARG A 242 19.85 -3.95 -6.60
N CYS A 243 18.85 -4.82 -6.49
CA CYS A 243 17.49 -4.44 -6.15
C CYS A 243 17.07 -4.98 -4.78
N LEU A 244 16.64 -4.09 -3.90
CA LEU A 244 16.04 -4.39 -2.61
C LEU A 244 14.52 -4.22 -2.70
N ARG A 245 13.79 -5.26 -2.32
CA ARG A 245 12.33 -5.31 -2.38
C ARG A 245 11.75 -5.72 -1.03
N PRO A 246 11.62 -4.80 -0.07
CA PRO A 246 11.08 -5.12 1.26
C PRO A 246 9.62 -5.59 1.22
N GLY A 247 8.85 -5.20 0.20
CA GLY A 247 7.49 -5.66 -0.01
C GLY A 247 6.61 -5.52 1.24
N ASN A 248 6.04 -6.62 1.72
CA ASN A 248 5.14 -6.61 2.87
C ASN A 248 5.79 -6.18 4.19
N LEU A 249 7.12 -6.17 4.31
CA LEU A 249 7.79 -5.68 5.52
C LEU A 249 7.43 -4.23 5.82
N ALA A 250 7.27 -3.39 4.79
CA ALA A 250 6.91 -1.98 4.95
C ALA A 250 5.62 -1.76 5.76
N ARG A 251 4.70 -2.72 5.76
CA ARG A 251 3.42 -2.65 6.48
C ARG A 251 3.32 -3.56 7.72
N ALA A 252 4.37 -4.33 8.02
CA ALA A 252 4.34 -5.35 9.06
C ALA A 252 5.30 -5.08 10.22
N MET A 253 6.23 -4.13 10.07
CA MET A 253 7.28 -3.88 11.07
C MET A 253 6.75 -3.08 12.28
N SER A 254 6.64 -3.75 13.43
CA SER A 254 6.07 -3.18 14.65
C SER A 254 6.85 -1.98 15.19
N PHE A 255 8.18 -1.96 15.06
CA PHE A 255 9.01 -0.83 15.51
C PHE A 255 8.85 0.43 14.65
N CYS A 256 8.28 0.31 13.46
CA CYS A 256 7.97 1.43 12.58
C CYS A 256 6.57 2.00 12.78
N VAL A 257 5.75 1.41 13.65
CA VAL A 257 4.41 1.96 13.95
C VAL A 257 4.54 3.40 14.43
N SER A 258 3.93 4.31 13.66
CA SER A 258 3.93 5.74 13.94
C SER A 258 2.80 6.10 14.88
N GLU A 259 3.08 6.89 15.92
CA GLU A 259 2.04 7.33 16.86
C GLU A 259 0.95 8.19 16.18
N PRO A 260 1.28 9.16 15.30
CA PRO A 260 0.27 9.88 14.53
C PRO A 260 -0.63 8.97 13.70
N ASP A 261 -0.07 7.93 13.07
CA ASP A 261 -0.82 6.97 12.28
C ASP A 261 -1.75 6.12 13.16
N ARG A 262 -1.29 5.68 14.32
CA ARG A 262 -2.09 4.97 15.32
C ARG A 262 -3.25 5.82 15.84
N ILE A 263 -3.01 7.11 16.11
CA ILE A 263 -4.05 8.07 16.50
C ILE A 263 -5.06 8.24 15.36
N LEU A 264 -4.58 8.39 14.12
CA LEU A 264 -5.42 8.51 12.94
C LEU A 264 -6.33 7.28 12.78
N ALA A 265 -5.78 6.07 12.87
CA ALA A 265 -6.56 4.84 12.79
C ALA A 265 -7.67 4.77 13.84
N ARG A 266 -7.36 5.15 15.10
CA ARG A 266 -8.34 5.22 16.18
C ARG A 266 -9.44 6.26 15.91
N ARG A 267 -9.06 7.44 15.42
CA ARG A 267 -10.01 8.50 15.05
C ARG A 267 -10.91 8.07 13.91
N THR A 268 -10.36 7.44 12.88
CA THR A 268 -11.11 6.90 11.74
C THR A 268 -12.15 5.87 12.18
N GLY A 269 -11.75 4.90 13.02
CA GLY A 269 -12.68 3.90 13.55
C GLY A 269 -13.80 4.52 14.41
N ARG A 270 -13.48 5.49 15.25
CA ARG A 270 -14.50 6.22 16.05
C ARG A 270 -15.45 7.03 15.16
N ALA A 271 -14.93 7.68 14.12
CA ALA A 271 -15.75 8.44 13.17
C ALA A 271 -16.70 7.52 12.40
N ALA A 272 -16.24 6.34 11.98
CA ALA A 272 -17.08 5.36 11.31
C ALA A 272 -18.26 4.90 12.19
N VAL A 273 -17.99 4.58 13.46
CA VAL A 273 -19.07 4.22 14.41
C VAL A 273 -20.02 5.40 14.65
N LYS A 274 -19.48 6.62 14.83
CA LYS A 274 -20.31 7.81 15.03
C LYS A 274 -21.21 8.09 13.81
N ALA A 275 -20.68 7.96 12.60
CA ALA A 275 -21.46 8.12 11.37
C ALA A 275 -22.61 7.10 11.32
N LEU A 276 -22.34 5.86 11.67
CA LEU A 276 -23.34 4.79 11.72
C LEU A 276 -24.47 5.10 12.73
N THR A 277 -24.13 5.63 13.91
CA THR A 277 -25.11 5.94 14.96
C THR A 277 -25.88 7.23 14.72
N ASN A 278 -25.29 8.22 14.04
CA ASN A 278 -25.97 9.48 13.73
C ASN A 278 -27.06 9.30 12.66
N THR A 279 -26.89 8.37 11.72
CA THR A 279 -27.95 7.99 10.77
C THR A 279 -29.17 7.35 11.45
N LEU A 280 -29.04 6.87 12.70
CA LEU A 280 -30.18 6.42 13.53
C LEU A 280 -31.01 7.58 14.08
N GLY A 281 -30.46 8.80 14.19
CA GLY A 281 -31.16 9.98 14.72
C GLY A 281 -31.82 10.85 13.66
N SER A 282 -31.60 10.62 12.39
CA SER A 282 -32.15 11.36 11.25
C SER A 282 -33.32 10.65 10.55
N GLY A 283 -33.96 9.72 11.24
CA GLY A 283 -35.21 9.14 10.78
C GLY A 283 -36.35 10.19 10.86
N GLN A 284 -36.35 11.11 9.92
CA GLN A 284 -37.50 11.89 9.50
C GLN A 284 -37.56 11.88 7.98
#